data_42136bf42f8690ae1c34acbdc56944e8
#
_entry.id   42136bf42f8690ae1c34acbdc56944e8
#
_cell.length_a   1.000
_cell.length_b   1.000
_cell.length_c   1.000
_cell.angle_alpha   90.00
_cell.angle_beta   90.00
_cell.angle_gamma   90.00
#
_symmetry.space_group_name_H-M   'P 1'
#
loop_
_entity.id
_entity.type
_entity.pdbx_description
1 polymer ?
#
loop_
_entity_poly.entity_id
_entity_poly.type
_entity_poly.pdbx_seq_one_letter_code
_entity_poly.pdbx_strand_id
1 'polypeptide(L)'
;MRKILLSIILIGIFATPHSLLATDQVVNIYSARKEALILPLLKRFKKEKGISYRLVTGKADGLLKRLEIEGSLSPADVFITVDAGRLQRAKQAGVLQSINNPILKQRIPASLRDRENYWFGLSQRARTIIYNKETVDATNLSTYEGLANPAWKGQLCIRSSNSVYNQSLVASMIEVNGVEETESWARGLVSNFARPPTGGDTDLLKATAAGQCSIALANTYYLGRLINSKISSERKAAQNLAVFWPNQDEGDRGVHVNVSGAGVTKYARNIKEALSLLEFLVTDESQEWYAEVNNEYPVVEGAEISKTLASFGTFKADSINLTILGVNNPTAVKLMDRAGWR
;
A
#
# COMPACT_ATOMS: atom_id res chain seq x y z
N MET A 1 24.43 93.11 15.15
CA MET A 1 24.79 91.92 14.32
C MET A 1 24.38 90.64 15.07
N ARG A 2 23.25 90.06 14.72
CA ARG A 2 22.69 88.80 15.34
C ARG A 2 23.23 87.61 14.55
N LYS A 3 23.94 86.69 15.17
CA LYS A 3 24.37 85.42 14.61
C LYS A 3 23.26 84.41 14.79
N ILE A 4 22.69 83.84 13.69
CA ILE A 4 21.72 82.75 13.69
C ILE A 4 22.56 81.50 13.65
N LEU A 5 22.42 80.61 14.67
CA LEU A 5 22.98 79.27 14.67
C LEU A 5 21.92 78.37 14.04
N LEU A 6 22.27 77.71 12.92
CA LEU A 6 21.47 76.67 12.30
C LEU A 6 21.83 75.30 12.92
N SER A 7 20.94 74.70 13.67
CA SER A 7 21.12 73.35 14.20
C SER A 7 20.58 72.33 13.17
N ILE A 8 21.47 71.54 12.58
CA ILE A 8 21.12 70.42 11.71
C ILE A 8 20.77 69.21 12.59
N ILE A 9 19.50 68.81 12.59
CA ILE A 9 19.03 67.56 13.22
C ILE A 9 19.26 66.45 12.24
N LEU A 10 20.22 65.54 12.54
CA LEU A 10 20.46 64.30 11.78
C LEU A 10 19.46 63.25 12.25
N ILE A 11 18.44 62.97 11.47
CA ILE A 11 17.49 61.85 11.71
C ILE A 11 18.16 60.57 11.28
N GLY A 12 18.67 59.78 12.20
CA GLY A 12 19.20 58.45 11.97
C GLY A 12 18.02 57.48 11.74
N ILE A 13 17.87 57.00 10.50
CA ILE A 13 16.92 55.92 10.17
C ILE A 13 17.51 54.61 10.71
N PHE A 14 17.04 54.18 11.88
CA PHE A 14 17.28 52.81 12.38
C PHE A 14 16.49 51.84 11.55
N ALA A 15 17.12 51.24 10.53
CA ALA A 15 16.58 50.06 9.86
C ALA A 15 16.62 48.88 10.83
N THR A 16 15.49 48.59 11.46
CA THR A 16 15.32 47.31 12.22
C THR A 16 15.37 46.17 11.24
N PRO A 17 16.25 45.16 11.43
CA PRO A 17 16.20 43.97 10.62
C PRO A 17 14.86 43.27 10.89
N HIS A 18 13.99 43.25 9.92
CA HIS A 18 12.83 42.35 9.96
C HIS A 18 13.39 40.93 9.87
N SER A 19 13.51 40.28 11.03
CA SER A 19 13.65 38.83 11.08
C SER A 19 12.41 38.25 10.42
N LEU A 20 12.54 37.83 9.18
CA LEU A 20 11.59 36.93 8.56
C LEU A 20 11.51 35.69 9.47
N LEU A 21 10.49 35.63 10.32
CA LEU A 21 10.14 34.42 11.02
C LEU A 21 9.92 33.38 9.93
N ALA A 22 10.90 32.48 9.75
CA ALA A 22 10.74 31.32 8.90
C ALA A 22 9.49 30.59 9.41
N THR A 23 8.40 30.65 8.67
CA THR A 23 7.23 29.85 9.00
C THR A 23 7.70 28.40 8.98
N ASP A 24 7.59 27.72 10.13
CA ASP A 24 7.96 26.31 10.24
C ASP A 24 7.24 25.54 9.14
N GLN A 25 8.00 25.08 8.14
CA GLN A 25 7.45 24.23 7.08
C GLN A 25 6.93 22.94 7.71
N VAL A 26 5.67 22.62 7.47
CA VAL A 26 5.01 21.46 8.08
C VAL A 26 4.12 20.76 7.06
N VAL A 27 4.09 19.44 7.09
CA VAL A 27 3.12 18.62 6.35
C VAL A 27 2.22 17.88 7.33
N ASN A 28 0.90 17.96 7.12
CA ASN A 28 -0.10 17.28 7.93
C ASN A 28 -0.53 15.98 7.22
N ILE A 29 -0.40 14.85 7.90
CA ILE A 29 -0.53 13.52 7.30
C ILE A 29 -1.64 12.77 8.01
N TYR A 30 -2.65 12.31 7.24
CA TYR A 30 -3.60 11.29 7.68
C TYR A 30 -3.16 9.95 7.11
N SER A 31 -2.80 9.00 7.97
CA SER A 31 -2.22 7.72 7.58
C SER A 31 -2.97 6.53 8.15
N ALA A 32 -3.39 5.62 7.27
CA ALA A 32 -3.93 4.32 7.66
C ALA A 32 -2.84 3.24 7.82
N ARG A 33 -1.57 3.59 7.69
CA ARG A 33 -0.47 2.68 8.02
C ARG A 33 -0.27 2.65 9.53
N LYS A 34 0.17 1.50 10.05
CA LYS A 34 0.65 1.42 11.43
C LYS A 34 1.82 2.38 11.61
N GLU A 35 1.83 3.12 12.70
CA GLU A 35 2.82 4.16 12.97
C GLU A 35 4.26 3.64 12.84
N ALA A 36 4.55 2.45 13.39
CA ALA A 36 5.87 1.83 13.29
C ALA A 36 6.35 1.59 11.84
N LEU A 37 5.46 1.56 10.87
CA LEU A 37 5.75 1.32 9.45
C LEU A 37 5.87 2.61 8.63
N ILE A 38 5.81 3.78 9.23
CA ILE A 38 5.95 5.07 8.53
C ILE A 38 6.78 6.08 9.32
N LEU A 39 6.69 6.07 10.66
CA LEU A 39 7.33 7.05 11.52
C LEU A 39 8.85 7.16 11.32
N PRO A 40 9.62 6.06 11.13
CA PRO A 40 11.06 6.18 10.88
C PRO A 40 11.38 6.96 9.61
N LEU A 41 10.62 6.75 8.52
CA LEU A 41 10.77 7.54 7.29
C LEU A 41 10.41 9.01 7.50
N LEU A 42 9.35 9.33 8.25
CA LEU A 42 8.98 10.71 8.55
C LEU A 42 10.03 11.42 9.41
N LYS A 43 10.65 10.71 10.36
CA LYS A 43 11.78 11.26 11.14
C LYS A 43 12.99 11.56 10.24
N ARG A 44 13.28 10.67 9.30
CA ARG A 44 14.35 10.86 8.32
C ARG A 44 14.01 12.02 7.37
N PHE A 45 12.79 12.09 6.85
CA PHE A 45 12.30 13.22 6.06
C PHE A 45 12.51 14.57 6.76
N LYS A 46 12.11 14.67 8.03
CA LYS A 46 12.32 15.88 8.82
C LYS A 46 13.81 16.24 8.95
N LYS A 47 14.66 15.25 9.18
CA LYS A 47 16.11 15.44 9.30
C LYS A 47 16.74 15.94 8.00
N GLU A 48 16.36 15.34 6.86
CA GLU A 48 16.99 15.61 5.56
C GLU A 48 16.41 16.84 4.85
N LYS A 49 15.11 17.07 4.98
CA LYS A 49 14.42 18.17 4.28
C LYS A 49 14.15 19.40 5.15
N GLY A 50 14.36 19.29 6.47
CA GLY A 50 14.03 20.38 7.39
C GLY A 50 12.54 20.63 7.59
N ILE A 51 11.67 19.83 6.96
CA ILE A 51 10.22 19.98 7.00
C ILE A 51 9.66 19.15 8.17
N SER A 52 8.94 19.80 9.07
CA SER A 52 8.25 19.16 10.18
C SER A 52 7.00 18.40 9.67
N TYR A 53 6.49 17.46 10.47
CA TYR A 53 5.25 16.74 10.13
C TYR A 53 4.33 16.64 11.33
N ARG A 54 3.02 16.55 11.07
CA ARG A 54 2.00 16.16 12.05
C ARG A 54 1.31 14.91 11.51
N LEU A 55 1.30 13.84 12.30
CA LEU A 55 0.79 12.54 11.91
C LEU A 55 -0.46 12.19 12.70
N VAL A 56 -1.54 11.90 12.00
CA VAL A 56 -2.76 11.30 12.55
C VAL A 56 -2.90 9.90 11.96
N THR A 57 -2.94 8.88 12.82
CA THR A 57 -3.14 7.50 12.39
C THR A 57 -4.54 6.99 12.72
N GLY A 58 -5.06 6.09 11.89
CA GLY A 58 -6.40 5.53 12.08
C GLY A 58 -6.76 4.45 11.06
N LYS A 59 -7.99 3.93 11.17
CA LYS A 59 -8.53 3.02 10.15
C LYS A 59 -8.80 3.79 8.86
N ALA A 60 -8.49 3.19 7.69
CA ALA A 60 -8.58 3.85 6.39
C ALA A 60 -9.96 4.47 6.12
N ASP A 61 -11.01 3.69 6.35
CA ASP A 61 -12.38 4.14 6.08
C ASP A 61 -12.81 5.26 7.06
N GLY A 62 -12.31 5.22 8.31
CA GLY A 62 -12.53 6.29 9.29
C GLY A 62 -11.81 7.59 8.93
N LEU A 63 -10.56 7.50 8.45
CA LEU A 63 -9.82 8.69 7.99
C LEU A 63 -10.41 9.27 6.71
N LEU A 64 -10.86 8.42 5.77
CA LEU A 64 -11.56 8.86 4.57
C LEU A 64 -12.84 9.62 4.95
N LYS A 65 -13.66 9.03 5.83
CA LYS A 65 -14.88 9.68 6.31
C LYS A 65 -14.61 11.00 7.03
N ARG A 66 -13.52 11.05 7.78
CA ARG A 66 -13.07 12.27 8.43
C ARG A 66 -12.72 13.37 7.42
N LEU A 67 -11.98 13.05 6.35
CA LEU A 67 -11.67 14.00 5.27
C LEU A 67 -12.94 14.52 4.58
N GLU A 68 -13.94 13.66 4.34
CA GLU A 68 -15.23 14.06 3.78
C GLU A 68 -15.97 15.06 4.68
N ILE A 69 -16.03 14.77 5.99
CA ILE A 69 -16.75 15.61 6.97
C ILE A 69 -16.03 16.95 7.20
N GLU A 70 -14.71 16.92 7.33
CA GLU A 70 -13.90 18.13 7.54
C GLU A 70 -13.92 19.05 6.30
N GLY A 71 -14.02 18.47 5.10
CA GLY A 71 -14.08 19.21 3.83
C GLY A 71 -12.95 20.24 3.72
N SER A 72 -13.27 21.49 3.43
CA SER A 72 -12.30 22.61 3.31
C SER A 72 -11.62 23.01 4.63
N LEU A 73 -12.14 22.53 5.76
CA LEU A 73 -11.57 22.78 7.09
C LEU A 73 -10.54 21.71 7.48
N SER A 74 -10.40 20.65 6.68
CA SER A 74 -9.42 19.61 6.97
C SER A 74 -7.99 20.18 7.05
N PRO A 75 -7.25 19.86 8.11
CA PRO A 75 -5.83 20.24 8.19
C PRO A 75 -4.92 19.33 7.36
N ALA A 76 -5.42 18.18 6.89
CA ALA A 76 -4.61 17.18 6.22
C ALA A 76 -4.13 17.64 4.85
N ASP A 77 -2.83 17.50 4.59
CA ASP A 77 -2.21 17.76 3.29
C ASP A 77 -2.02 16.47 2.48
N VAL A 78 -1.75 15.36 3.18
CA VAL A 78 -1.50 14.05 2.56
C VAL A 78 -2.37 12.98 3.22
N PHE A 79 -3.02 12.16 2.39
CA PHE A 79 -3.70 10.93 2.81
C PHE A 79 -2.89 9.72 2.36
N ILE A 80 -2.46 8.89 3.32
CA ILE A 80 -1.69 7.66 3.08
C ILE A 80 -2.54 6.46 3.48
N THR A 81 -2.70 5.50 2.57
CA THR A 81 -3.41 4.27 2.90
C THR A 81 -2.81 3.05 2.21
N VAL A 82 -3.23 1.88 2.63
CA VAL A 82 -2.92 0.62 1.99
C VAL A 82 -4.05 0.24 1.04
N ASP A 83 -3.69 -0.35 -0.11
CA ASP A 83 -4.60 -0.83 -1.15
C ASP A 83 -5.08 0.27 -2.12
N ALA A 84 -4.79 0.05 -3.41
CA ALA A 84 -5.16 0.99 -4.47
C ALA A 84 -6.68 1.17 -4.59
N GLY A 85 -7.48 0.14 -4.25
CA GLY A 85 -8.94 0.26 -4.21
C GLY A 85 -9.41 1.32 -3.21
N ARG A 86 -8.71 1.47 -2.06
CA ARG A 86 -9.01 2.53 -1.08
C ARG A 86 -8.57 3.90 -1.56
N LEU A 87 -7.44 4.00 -2.23
CA LEU A 87 -6.98 5.24 -2.86
C LEU A 87 -7.96 5.70 -3.94
N GLN A 88 -8.45 4.77 -4.75
CA GLN A 88 -9.45 5.05 -5.77
C GLN A 88 -10.78 5.51 -5.15
N ARG A 89 -11.23 4.91 -4.05
CA ARG A 89 -12.40 5.39 -3.30
C ARG A 89 -12.21 6.83 -2.78
N ALA A 90 -11.00 7.15 -2.29
CA ALA A 90 -10.70 8.53 -1.85
C ALA A 90 -10.77 9.53 -3.01
N LYS A 91 -10.29 9.14 -4.21
CA LYS A 91 -10.49 9.93 -5.43
C LYS A 91 -11.97 10.11 -5.76
N GLN A 92 -12.75 9.02 -5.77
CA GLN A 92 -14.18 9.03 -6.08
C GLN A 92 -14.99 9.87 -5.07
N ALA A 93 -14.60 9.87 -3.80
CA ALA A 93 -15.16 10.72 -2.76
C ALA A 93 -14.80 12.21 -2.92
N GLY A 94 -13.94 12.55 -3.89
CA GLY A 94 -13.54 13.94 -4.17
C GLY A 94 -12.68 14.58 -3.08
N VAL A 95 -11.99 13.77 -2.25
CA VAL A 95 -11.12 14.26 -1.15
C VAL A 95 -9.65 14.41 -1.56
N LEU A 96 -9.28 13.99 -2.77
CA LEU A 96 -7.94 14.15 -3.33
C LEU A 96 -7.95 15.17 -4.47
N GLN A 97 -6.77 15.70 -4.81
CA GLN A 97 -6.55 16.52 -5.99
C GLN A 97 -5.54 15.87 -6.94
N SER A 98 -5.67 16.15 -8.24
CA SER A 98 -4.72 15.68 -9.24
C SER A 98 -3.42 16.48 -9.15
N ILE A 99 -2.30 15.77 -9.20
CA ILE A 99 -0.94 16.34 -9.06
C ILE A 99 -0.12 16.04 -10.32
N ASN A 100 0.27 17.08 -11.02
CA ASN A 100 1.19 16.94 -12.14
C ASN A 100 2.65 17.12 -11.67
N ASN A 101 3.23 16.03 -11.14
CA ASN A 101 4.61 16.01 -10.67
C ASN A 101 5.47 15.11 -11.57
N PRO A 102 6.50 15.65 -12.27
CA PRO A 102 7.32 14.89 -13.19
C PRO A 102 8.16 13.80 -12.50
N ILE A 103 8.66 14.06 -11.28
CA ILE A 103 9.47 13.11 -10.52
C ILE A 103 8.64 11.88 -10.18
N LEU A 104 7.44 12.06 -9.62
CA LEU A 104 6.55 10.95 -9.29
C LEU A 104 6.14 10.16 -10.52
N LYS A 105 5.90 10.84 -11.66
CA LYS A 105 5.56 10.18 -12.93
C LYS A 105 6.72 9.36 -13.50
N GLN A 106 7.93 9.84 -13.37
CA GLN A 106 9.13 9.15 -13.83
C GLN A 106 9.48 7.94 -12.96
N ARG A 107 9.35 8.10 -11.64
CA ARG A 107 9.79 7.08 -10.69
C ARG A 107 8.76 5.97 -10.46
N ILE A 108 7.47 6.25 -10.65
CA ILE A 108 6.40 5.29 -10.38
C ILE A 108 5.79 4.81 -11.71
N PRO A 109 5.84 3.51 -12.04
CA PRO A 109 5.21 2.96 -13.23
C PRO A 109 3.75 3.36 -13.37
N ALA A 110 3.29 3.55 -14.60
CA ALA A 110 1.92 3.99 -14.88
C ALA A 110 0.84 3.04 -14.33
N SER A 111 1.14 1.74 -14.24
CA SER A 111 0.27 0.73 -13.65
C SER A 111 0.06 0.91 -12.14
N LEU A 112 1.06 1.47 -11.44
CA LEU A 112 1.08 1.60 -9.97
C LEU A 112 0.64 2.99 -9.47
N ARG A 113 0.07 3.83 -10.32
CA ARG A 113 -0.49 5.14 -9.97
C ARG A 113 -1.82 5.38 -10.66
N ASP A 114 -2.58 6.35 -10.15
CA ASP A 114 -3.83 6.76 -10.79
C ASP A 114 -3.59 7.32 -12.20
N ARG A 115 -4.44 6.96 -13.14
CA ARG A 115 -4.36 7.43 -14.54
C ARG A 115 -4.40 8.94 -14.66
N GLU A 116 -5.10 9.62 -13.76
CA GLU A 116 -5.26 11.07 -13.68
C GLU A 116 -4.40 11.72 -12.58
N ASN A 117 -3.48 10.93 -11.95
CA ASN A 117 -2.52 11.36 -10.93
C ASN A 117 -3.12 11.88 -9.61
N TYR A 118 -4.26 11.35 -9.17
CA TYR A 118 -4.83 11.67 -7.86
C TYR A 118 -4.13 10.91 -6.72
N TRP A 119 -3.51 9.77 -7.02
CA TRP A 119 -2.75 8.99 -6.05
C TRP A 119 -1.57 8.27 -6.71
N PHE A 120 -0.58 7.95 -5.90
CA PHE A 120 0.70 7.35 -6.27
C PHE A 120 1.02 6.18 -5.35
N GLY A 121 1.47 5.05 -5.93
CA GLY A 121 2.03 3.94 -5.17
C GLY A 121 3.35 4.34 -4.52
N LEU A 122 3.56 3.88 -3.28
CA LEU A 122 4.78 4.15 -2.51
C LEU A 122 5.56 2.88 -2.19
N SER A 123 4.87 1.76 -2.10
CA SER A 123 5.46 0.42 -1.97
C SER A 123 4.49 -0.60 -2.55
N GLN A 124 5.02 -1.73 -3.02
CA GLN A 124 4.25 -2.78 -3.67
C GLN A 124 4.26 -4.07 -2.84
N ARG A 125 3.22 -4.87 -2.93
CA ARG A 125 3.12 -6.21 -2.38
C ARG A 125 2.44 -7.13 -3.36
N ALA A 126 2.84 -8.39 -3.37
CA ALA A 126 2.14 -9.44 -4.08
C ALA A 126 1.22 -10.19 -3.12
N ARG A 127 0.01 -10.52 -3.57
CA ARG A 127 -0.87 -11.47 -2.91
C ARG A 127 -0.75 -12.79 -3.64
N THR A 128 -0.12 -13.76 -3.00
CA THR A 128 0.32 -14.97 -3.67
C THR A 128 -0.13 -16.23 -2.94
N ILE A 129 0.16 -17.37 -3.53
CA ILE A 129 -0.01 -18.68 -2.92
C ILE A 129 1.16 -18.93 -1.99
N ILE A 130 0.88 -19.20 -0.72
CA ILE A 130 1.86 -19.65 0.28
C ILE A 130 1.45 -21.03 0.72
N TYR A 131 2.33 -22.00 0.59
CA TYR A 131 2.01 -23.41 0.82
C TYR A 131 2.93 -24.05 1.85
N ASN A 132 2.47 -25.12 2.47
CA ASN A 132 3.26 -25.96 3.35
C ASN A 132 4.04 -26.97 2.51
N LYS A 133 5.36 -26.92 2.58
CA LYS A 133 6.31 -27.77 1.81
C LYS A 133 6.22 -29.25 2.15
N GLU A 134 5.68 -29.61 3.31
CA GLU A 134 5.56 -31.00 3.74
C GLU A 134 4.28 -31.66 3.19
N THR A 135 3.28 -30.86 2.81
CA THR A 135 1.94 -31.37 2.41
C THR A 135 1.56 -31.06 0.97
N VAL A 136 2.29 -30.17 0.29
CA VAL A 136 2.01 -29.75 -1.09
C VAL A 136 3.24 -29.97 -1.96
N ASP A 137 3.07 -30.73 -3.03
CA ASP A 137 4.01 -30.73 -4.14
C ASP A 137 3.74 -29.48 -5.00
N ALA A 138 4.73 -28.61 -5.11
CA ALA A 138 4.62 -27.35 -5.83
C ALA A 138 4.32 -27.53 -7.34
N THR A 139 4.63 -28.70 -7.91
CA THR A 139 4.33 -29.02 -9.33
C THR A 139 2.84 -29.11 -9.61
N ASN A 140 1.98 -29.27 -8.58
CA ASN A 140 0.53 -29.27 -8.69
C ASN A 140 -0.08 -27.86 -8.62
N LEU A 141 0.73 -26.84 -8.29
CA LEU A 141 0.31 -25.44 -8.26
C LEU A 141 0.49 -24.80 -9.65
N SER A 142 -0.38 -23.89 -10.05
CA SER A 142 -0.30 -23.20 -11.34
C SER A 142 -0.80 -21.75 -11.27
N THR A 143 -2.09 -21.54 -11.29
CA THR A 143 -2.74 -20.24 -11.37
C THR A 143 -3.64 -19.99 -10.16
N TYR A 144 -4.15 -18.75 -10.02
CA TYR A 144 -5.24 -18.50 -9.06
C TYR A 144 -6.49 -19.30 -9.43
N GLU A 145 -6.75 -19.39 -10.72
CA GLU A 145 -7.88 -20.11 -11.28
C GLU A 145 -7.81 -21.60 -10.92
N GLY A 146 -6.62 -22.18 -10.94
CA GLY A 146 -6.35 -23.57 -10.56
C GLY A 146 -6.71 -23.90 -9.12
N LEU A 147 -6.76 -22.91 -8.21
CA LEU A 147 -7.17 -23.14 -6.82
C LEU A 147 -8.68 -23.48 -6.66
N ALA A 148 -9.49 -23.25 -7.68
CA ALA A 148 -10.89 -23.67 -7.72
C ALA A 148 -11.06 -25.18 -8.07
N ASN A 149 -9.98 -25.87 -8.48
CA ASN A 149 -10.03 -27.30 -8.77
C ASN A 149 -10.42 -28.11 -7.52
N PRO A 150 -11.38 -29.06 -7.61
CA PRO A 150 -11.78 -29.91 -6.50
C PRO A 150 -10.65 -30.72 -5.85
N ALA A 151 -9.53 -30.91 -6.53
CA ALA A 151 -8.32 -31.52 -5.94
C ALA A 151 -7.81 -30.79 -4.68
N TRP A 152 -8.13 -29.51 -4.53
CA TRP A 152 -7.79 -28.69 -3.35
C TRP A 152 -8.86 -28.68 -2.26
N LYS A 153 -9.88 -29.54 -2.34
CA LYS A 153 -10.97 -29.58 -1.37
C LYS A 153 -10.45 -29.76 0.06
N GLY A 154 -10.87 -28.84 0.93
CA GLY A 154 -10.48 -28.85 2.35
C GLY A 154 -9.02 -28.44 2.62
N GLN A 155 -8.35 -27.81 1.64
CA GLN A 155 -6.92 -27.48 1.76
C GLN A 155 -6.61 -26.00 1.85
N LEU A 156 -7.59 -25.11 1.57
CA LEU A 156 -7.34 -23.68 1.48
C LEU A 156 -7.69 -22.94 2.77
N CYS A 157 -6.75 -22.14 3.28
CA CYS A 157 -7.00 -21.12 4.29
C CYS A 157 -7.00 -19.72 3.64
N ILE A 158 -8.07 -18.98 3.86
CA ILE A 158 -8.22 -17.64 3.30
C ILE A 158 -8.93 -16.72 4.31
N ARG A 159 -8.77 -15.41 4.16
CA ARG A 159 -9.50 -14.42 4.95
C ARG A 159 -10.95 -14.29 4.46
N SER A 160 -11.80 -13.72 5.32
CA SER A 160 -13.17 -13.39 4.94
C SER A 160 -13.23 -12.38 3.77
N SER A 161 -14.40 -12.29 3.14
CA SER A 161 -14.70 -11.33 2.08
C SER A 161 -14.56 -9.86 2.53
N ASN A 162 -14.59 -9.59 3.84
CA ASN A 162 -14.33 -8.25 4.39
C ASN A 162 -12.87 -7.80 4.23
N SER A 163 -11.97 -8.71 3.86
CA SER A 163 -10.58 -8.35 3.59
C SER A 163 -10.45 -7.56 2.29
N VAL A 164 -10.02 -6.31 2.37
CA VAL A 164 -9.75 -5.49 1.19
C VAL A 164 -8.76 -6.16 0.22
N TYR A 165 -7.84 -6.99 0.72
CA TYR A 165 -6.87 -7.71 -0.11
C TYR A 165 -7.53 -8.79 -0.98
N ASN A 166 -8.55 -9.49 -0.45
CA ASN A 166 -9.36 -10.43 -1.23
C ASN A 166 -10.24 -9.69 -2.22
N GLN A 167 -10.88 -8.60 -1.79
CA GLN A 167 -11.69 -7.76 -2.67
C GLN A 167 -10.89 -7.25 -3.87
N SER A 168 -9.65 -6.80 -3.64
CA SER A 168 -8.75 -6.33 -4.70
C SER A 168 -8.30 -7.47 -5.63
N LEU A 169 -8.00 -8.66 -5.10
CA LEU A 169 -7.71 -9.83 -5.94
C LEU A 169 -8.91 -10.17 -6.83
N VAL A 170 -10.10 -10.26 -6.26
CA VAL A 170 -11.34 -10.54 -7.03
C VAL A 170 -11.60 -9.42 -8.05
N ALA A 171 -11.41 -8.16 -7.69
CA ALA A 171 -11.56 -7.03 -8.61
C ALA A 171 -10.57 -7.10 -9.79
N SER A 172 -9.34 -7.58 -9.56
CA SER A 172 -8.37 -7.80 -10.65
C SER A 172 -8.74 -8.99 -11.52
N MET A 173 -9.31 -10.04 -10.95
CA MET A 173 -9.80 -11.19 -11.73
C MET A 173 -11.01 -10.83 -12.59
N ILE A 174 -11.91 -9.98 -12.09
CA ILE A 174 -13.03 -9.45 -12.90
C ILE A 174 -12.51 -8.70 -14.13
N GLU A 175 -11.44 -7.93 -14.00
CA GLU A 175 -10.85 -7.20 -15.13
C GLU A 175 -10.31 -8.13 -16.21
N VAL A 176 -9.70 -9.23 -15.82
CA VAL A 176 -9.04 -10.14 -16.76
C VAL A 176 -10.00 -11.22 -17.28
N ASN A 177 -10.81 -11.81 -16.41
CA ASN A 177 -11.63 -13.00 -16.72
C ASN A 177 -13.12 -12.66 -16.92
N GLY A 178 -13.54 -11.42 -16.58
CA GLY A 178 -14.95 -11.06 -16.55
C GLY A 178 -15.67 -11.52 -15.27
N VAL A 179 -16.91 -11.07 -15.11
CA VAL A 179 -17.70 -11.28 -13.87
C VAL A 179 -18.12 -12.74 -13.71
N GLU A 180 -18.61 -13.37 -14.76
CA GLU A 180 -19.18 -14.73 -14.71
C GLU A 180 -18.11 -15.77 -14.37
N GLU A 181 -16.99 -15.75 -15.07
CA GLU A 181 -15.87 -16.66 -14.83
C GLU A 181 -15.27 -16.45 -13.44
N THR A 182 -15.15 -15.19 -13.00
CA THR A 182 -14.66 -14.88 -11.66
C THR A 182 -15.63 -15.37 -10.57
N GLU A 183 -16.94 -15.31 -10.80
CA GLU A 183 -17.93 -15.85 -9.86
C GLU A 183 -17.86 -17.37 -9.80
N SER A 184 -17.74 -18.04 -10.94
CA SER A 184 -17.55 -19.49 -11.01
C SER A 184 -16.29 -19.93 -10.25
N TRP A 185 -15.18 -19.23 -10.49
CA TRP A 185 -13.93 -19.43 -9.73
C TRP A 185 -14.14 -19.24 -8.22
N ALA A 186 -14.78 -18.16 -7.81
CA ALA A 186 -14.99 -17.87 -6.40
C ALA A 186 -15.83 -18.96 -5.70
N ARG A 187 -16.83 -19.51 -6.37
CA ARG A 187 -17.62 -20.65 -5.86
C ARG A 187 -16.77 -21.92 -5.71
N GLY A 188 -15.94 -22.24 -6.70
CA GLY A 188 -14.99 -23.35 -6.63
C GLY A 188 -13.98 -23.16 -5.50
N LEU A 189 -13.42 -21.95 -5.38
CA LEU A 189 -12.49 -21.61 -4.31
C LEU A 189 -13.10 -21.78 -2.91
N VAL A 190 -14.33 -21.30 -2.70
CA VAL A 190 -15.09 -21.44 -1.44
C VAL A 190 -15.32 -22.92 -1.10
N SER A 191 -15.61 -23.76 -2.10
CA SER A 191 -15.81 -25.21 -1.91
C SER A 191 -14.54 -25.92 -1.43
N ASN A 192 -13.37 -25.30 -1.62
CA ASN A 192 -12.06 -25.83 -1.26
C ASN A 192 -11.55 -25.32 0.10
N PHE A 193 -12.29 -24.47 0.80
CA PHE A 193 -11.87 -23.99 2.11
C PHE A 193 -11.75 -25.12 3.13
N ALA A 194 -10.62 -25.16 3.84
CA ALA A 194 -10.38 -26.12 4.91
C ALA A 194 -11.24 -25.82 6.14
N ARG A 195 -11.61 -24.57 6.32
CA ARG A 195 -12.40 -24.06 7.45
C ARG A 195 -13.07 -22.73 7.08
N PRO A 196 -14.09 -22.30 7.82
CA PRO A 196 -14.64 -20.95 7.63
C PRO A 196 -13.55 -19.88 7.73
N PRO A 197 -13.57 -18.86 6.84
CA PRO A 197 -12.58 -17.79 6.84
C PRO A 197 -12.52 -17.06 8.18
N THR A 198 -11.35 -17.06 8.82
CA THR A 198 -11.11 -16.40 10.11
C THR A 198 -9.70 -15.82 10.19
N GLY A 199 -9.52 -14.80 11.03
CA GLY A 199 -8.21 -14.21 11.31
C GLY A 199 -7.63 -13.35 10.20
N GLY A 200 -6.37 -12.99 10.35
CA GLY A 200 -5.56 -12.24 9.39
C GLY A 200 -4.58 -13.13 8.64
N ASP A 201 -3.84 -12.55 7.67
CA ASP A 201 -2.85 -13.33 6.89
C ASP A 201 -1.79 -14.00 7.79
N THR A 202 -1.35 -13.37 8.87
CA THR A 202 -0.43 -14.01 9.84
C THR A 202 -1.02 -15.28 10.45
N ASP A 203 -2.32 -15.25 10.81
CA ASP A 203 -3.01 -16.40 11.40
C ASP A 203 -3.17 -17.53 10.37
N LEU A 204 -3.43 -17.16 9.12
CA LEU A 204 -3.50 -18.13 8.01
C LEU A 204 -2.14 -18.82 7.81
N LEU A 205 -1.04 -18.06 7.77
CA LEU A 205 0.29 -18.63 7.61
C LEU A 205 0.67 -19.56 8.76
N LYS A 206 0.34 -19.20 10.00
CA LYS A 206 0.56 -20.07 11.17
C LYS A 206 -0.29 -21.34 11.09
N ALA A 207 -1.53 -21.23 10.64
CA ALA A 207 -2.42 -22.38 10.44
C ALA A 207 -1.91 -23.32 9.34
N THR A 208 -1.42 -22.75 8.24
CA THR A 208 -0.81 -23.51 7.14
C THR A 208 0.47 -24.20 7.59
N ALA A 209 1.33 -23.51 8.33
CA ALA A 209 2.55 -24.12 8.90
C ALA A 209 2.25 -25.25 9.89
N ALA A 210 1.13 -25.19 10.58
CA ALA A 210 0.67 -26.20 11.55
C ALA A 210 -0.14 -27.34 10.87
N GLY A 211 -0.30 -27.34 9.54
CA GLY A 211 -1.02 -28.38 8.81
C GLY A 211 -2.56 -28.34 8.94
N GLN A 212 -3.13 -27.21 9.45
CA GLN A 212 -4.59 -27.05 9.49
C GLN A 212 -5.18 -26.77 8.07
N CYS A 213 -4.36 -26.34 7.16
CA CYS A 213 -4.59 -26.21 5.73
C CYS A 213 -3.24 -26.36 5.02
N SER A 214 -3.28 -26.70 3.75
CA SER A 214 -2.07 -26.91 2.97
C SER A 214 -1.61 -25.64 2.26
N ILE A 215 -2.57 -24.74 1.95
CA ILE A 215 -2.37 -23.54 1.15
C ILE A 215 -3.03 -22.34 1.82
N ALA A 216 -2.36 -21.19 1.77
CA ALA A 216 -2.93 -19.88 2.12
C ALA A 216 -2.78 -18.89 0.96
N LEU A 217 -3.80 -18.07 0.70
CA LEU A 217 -3.66 -16.85 -0.10
C LEU A 217 -3.35 -15.69 0.83
N ALA A 218 -2.11 -15.17 0.76
CA ALA A 218 -1.64 -14.12 1.64
C ALA A 218 -0.69 -13.14 0.93
N ASN A 219 -0.54 -11.95 1.51
CA ASN A 219 0.47 -11.02 1.01
C ASN A 219 1.87 -11.46 1.47
N THR A 220 2.85 -11.34 0.58
CA THR A 220 4.24 -11.78 0.79
C THR A 220 4.89 -11.22 2.05
N TYR A 221 4.64 -9.97 2.39
CA TYR A 221 5.25 -9.32 3.55
C TYR A 221 4.87 -9.96 4.91
N TYR A 222 3.76 -10.72 4.98
CA TYR A 222 3.43 -11.46 6.20
C TYR A 222 4.37 -12.64 6.41
N LEU A 223 4.74 -13.35 5.34
CA LEU A 223 5.76 -14.40 5.44
C LEU A 223 7.13 -13.79 5.77
N GLY A 224 7.49 -12.67 5.11
CA GLY A 224 8.72 -11.95 5.43
C GLY A 224 8.82 -11.56 6.91
N ARG A 225 7.70 -11.11 7.52
CA ARG A 225 7.65 -10.82 8.96
C ARG A 225 7.83 -12.04 9.83
N LEU A 226 7.29 -13.20 9.45
CA LEU A 226 7.49 -14.44 10.19
C LEU A 226 8.95 -14.89 10.13
N ILE A 227 9.58 -14.80 8.95
CA ILE A 227 11.00 -15.12 8.74
C ILE A 227 11.89 -14.24 9.62
N ASN A 228 11.61 -12.92 9.66
CA ASN A 228 12.40 -11.93 10.37
C ASN A 228 11.94 -11.72 11.84
N SER A 229 11.00 -12.54 12.34
CA SER A 229 10.45 -12.37 13.67
C SER A 229 11.49 -12.61 14.77
N LYS A 230 11.40 -11.84 15.84
CA LYS A 230 12.16 -12.09 17.07
C LYS A 230 11.67 -13.33 17.84
N ILE A 231 10.44 -13.78 17.56
CA ILE A 231 9.79 -14.93 18.22
C ILE A 231 10.20 -16.20 17.49
N SER A 232 10.86 -17.12 18.23
CA SER A 232 11.41 -18.36 17.66
C SER A 232 10.34 -19.26 17.03
N SER A 233 9.16 -19.38 17.64
CA SER A 233 8.06 -20.17 17.09
C SER A 233 7.52 -19.63 15.75
N GLU A 234 7.58 -18.33 15.53
CA GLU A 234 7.19 -17.72 14.25
C GLU A 234 8.23 -18.02 13.16
N ARG A 235 9.52 -17.93 13.48
CA ARG A 235 10.58 -18.33 12.54
C ARG A 235 10.50 -19.81 12.19
N LYS A 236 10.22 -20.68 13.18
CA LYS A 236 10.03 -22.11 12.95
C LYS A 236 8.82 -22.37 12.04
N ALA A 237 7.70 -21.70 12.25
CA ALA A 237 6.54 -21.79 11.37
C ALA A 237 6.89 -21.37 9.92
N ALA A 238 7.65 -20.28 9.74
CA ALA A 238 8.05 -19.83 8.42
C ALA A 238 8.92 -20.84 7.66
N GLN A 239 9.70 -21.68 8.36
CA GLN A 239 10.55 -22.70 7.73
C GLN A 239 9.77 -23.78 6.96
N ASN A 240 8.53 -24.04 7.35
CA ASN A 240 7.66 -25.01 6.69
C ASN A 240 6.90 -24.43 5.50
N LEU A 241 7.01 -23.11 5.27
CA LEU A 241 6.26 -22.41 4.24
C LEU A 241 7.16 -22.04 3.05
N ALA A 242 6.56 -21.99 1.86
CA ALA A 242 7.19 -21.43 0.67
C ALA A 242 6.19 -20.57 -0.11
N VAL A 243 6.74 -19.66 -0.93
CA VAL A 243 6.00 -18.86 -1.89
C VAL A 243 5.89 -19.62 -3.20
N PHE A 244 4.72 -19.63 -3.78
CA PHE A 244 4.49 -20.03 -5.17
C PHE A 244 3.89 -18.83 -5.92
N TRP A 245 4.47 -18.48 -7.06
CA TRP A 245 4.02 -17.40 -7.90
C TRP A 245 3.01 -17.93 -8.92
N PRO A 246 1.70 -17.63 -8.78
CA PRO A 246 0.71 -18.11 -9.75
C PRO A 246 0.76 -17.32 -11.06
N ASN A 247 0.19 -17.91 -12.12
CA ASN A 247 0.04 -17.27 -13.43
C ASN A 247 1.36 -16.77 -14.04
N GLN A 248 2.39 -17.63 -14.07
CA GLN A 248 3.73 -17.24 -14.56
C GLN A 248 4.04 -17.73 -15.97
N ASP A 249 3.23 -18.61 -16.53
CA ASP A 249 3.46 -19.19 -17.87
C ASP A 249 3.32 -18.11 -18.96
N GLU A 250 3.78 -18.44 -20.16
CA GLU A 250 3.64 -17.57 -21.33
C GLU A 250 2.15 -17.34 -21.60
N GLY A 251 1.74 -16.08 -21.78
CA GLY A 251 0.34 -15.69 -21.96
C GLY A 251 -0.43 -15.45 -20.66
N ASP A 252 0.03 -15.94 -19.52
CA ASP A 252 -0.62 -15.71 -18.23
C ASP A 252 -0.54 -14.25 -17.79
N ARG A 253 -1.47 -13.83 -16.94
CA ARG A 253 -1.58 -12.45 -16.45
C ARG A 253 -0.45 -12.00 -15.51
N GLY A 254 0.22 -12.93 -14.85
CA GLY A 254 1.15 -12.63 -13.75
C GLY A 254 0.46 -12.60 -12.39
N VAL A 255 1.27 -12.45 -11.33
CA VAL A 255 0.78 -12.42 -9.96
C VAL A 255 0.10 -11.08 -9.63
N HIS A 256 -1.03 -11.14 -8.92
CA HIS A 256 -1.71 -9.94 -8.42
C HIS A 256 -0.82 -9.13 -7.49
N VAL A 257 -0.57 -7.88 -7.87
CA VAL A 257 0.14 -6.89 -7.06
C VAL A 257 -0.79 -5.77 -6.63
N ASN A 258 -0.44 -5.10 -5.54
CA ASN A 258 -1.16 -3.95 -5.03
C ASN A 258 -0.19 -3.02 -4.31
N VAL A 259 -0.60 -1.77 -4.02
CA VAL A 259 0.28 -0.77 -3.44
C VAL A 259 -0.22 -0.26 -2.09
N SER A 260 0.71 0.14 -1.23
CA SER A 260 0.46 1.23 -0.30
C SER A 260 0.78 2.52 -1.02
N GLY A 261 -0.03 3.53 -0.86
CA GLY A 261 0.15 4.76 -1.62
C GLY A 261 -0.40 5.98 -0.91
N ALA A 262 -0.26 7.11 -1.56
CA ALA A 262 -0.69 8.40 -1.05
C ALA A 262 -1.29 9.30 -2.13
N GLY A 263 -2.13 10.22 -1.72
CA GLY A 263 -2.60 11.36 -2.52
C GLY A 263 -2.55 12.65 -1.72
N VAL A 264 -2.41 13.76 -2.42
CA VAL A 264 -2.54 15.10 -1.83
C VAL A 264 -4.03 15.38 -1.65
N THR A 265 -4.43 15.84 -0.48
CA THR A 265 -5.84 16.12 -0.19
C THR A 265 -6.33 17.32 -0.99
N LYS A 266 -7.61 17.36 -1.28
CA LYS A 266 -8.23 18.41 -2.12
C LYS A 266 -7.99 19.83 -1.59
N TYR A 267 -7.96 20.00 -0.28
CA TYR A 267 -7.83 21.28 0.40
C TYR A 267 -6.49 21.44 1.13
N ALA A 268 -5.46 20.70 0.69
CA ALA A 268 -4.11 20.80 1.24
C ALA A 268 -3.63 22.25 1.23
N ARG A 269 -3.13 22.72 2.37
CA ARG A 269 -2.59 24.07 2.53
C ARG A 269 -1.09 24.12 2.30
N ASN A 270 -0.41 22.99 2.55
CA ASN A 270 1.04 22.87 2.47
C ASN A 270 1.42 21.94 1.28
N ILE A 271 0.99 22.33 0.07
CA ILE A 271 1.16 21.49 -1.14
C ILE A 271 2.64 21.24 -1.45
N LYS A 272 3.52 22.24 -1.27
CA LYS A 272 4.96 22.10 -1.53
C LYS A 272 5.59 21.05 -0.59
N GLU A 273 5.26 21.10 0.68
CA GLU A 273 5.70 20.18 1.72
C GLU A 273 5.13 18.76 1.49
N ALA A 274 3.87 18.68 1.05
CA ALA A 274 3.23 17.43 0.66
C ALA A 274 3.95 16.77 -0.54
N LEU A 275 4.27 17.54 -1.57
CA LEU A 275 5.01 17.05 -2.73
C LEU A 275 6.43 16.63 -2.34
N SER A 276 7.14 17.45 -1.54
CA SER A 276 8.47 17.11 -1.03
C SER A 276 8.45 15.79 -0.24
N LEU A 277 7.39 15.51 0.53
CA LEU A 277 7.23 14.24 1.22
C LEU A 277 7.02 13.09 0.22
N LEU A 278 6.13 13.24 -0.75
CA LEU A 278 5.88 12.17 -1.73
C LEU A 278 7.13 11.84 -2.55
N GLU A 279 7.87 12.86 -2.99
CA GLU A 279 9.15 12.69 -3.69
C GLU A 279 10.19 12.00 -2.81
N PHE A 280 10.29 12.37 -1.53
CA PHE A 280 11.17 11.70 -0.58
C PHE A 280 10.82 10.21 -0.41
N LEU A 281 9.53 9.88 -0.34
CA LEU A 281 9.09 8.50 -0.15
C LEU A 281 9.36 7.60 -1.37
N VAL A 282 9.70 8.17 -2.52
CA VAL A 282 10.11 7.43 -3.73
C VAL A 282 11.60 7.57 -4.05
N THR A 283 12.43 8.09 -3.15
CA THR A 283 13.89 8.01 -3.28
C THR A 283 14.36 6.56 -3.15
N ASP A 284 15.52 6.20 -3.71
CA ASP A 284 16.06 4.83 -3.65
C ASP A 284 16.19 4.37 -2.20
N GLU A 285 16.73 5.22 -1.32
CA GLU A 285 16.91 4.88 0.10
C GLU A 285 15.58 4.70 0.85
N SER A 286 14.52 5.40 0.44
CA SER A 286 13.19 5.18 1.02
C SER A 286 12.57 3.87 0.53
N GLN A 287 12.83 3.51 -0.73
CA GLN A 287 12.36 2.26 -1.33
C GLN A 287 13.09 1.04 -0.76
N GLU A 288 14.40 1.11 -0.57
CA GLU A 288 15.19 0.11 0.14
C GLU A 288 14.69 -0.09 1.57
N TRP A 289 14.37 1.02 2.27
CA TRP A 289 13.80 0.94 3.61
C TRP A 289 12.45 0.20 3.64
N TYR A 290 11.58 0.42 2.65
CA TYR A 290 10.31 -0.35 2.54
C TYR A 290 10.61 -1.85 2.36
N ALA A 291 11.61 -2.19 1.57
CA ALA A 291 11.99 -3.57 1.33
C ALA A 291 12.57 -4.23 2.60
N GLU A 292 13.48 -3.56 3.29
CA GLU A 292 14.17 -4.10 4.47
C GLU A 292 13.26 -4.19 5.70
N VAL A 293 12.51 -3.11 5.99
CA VAL A 293 11.78 -3.01 7.26
C VAL A 293 10.33 -3.51 7.14
N ASN A 294 9.68 -3.18 6.02
CA ASN A 294 8.28 -3.55 5.83
C ASN A 294 8.10 -4.86 5.08
N ASN A 295 9.16 -5.40 4.45
CA ASN A 295 9.13 -6.53 3.52
C ASN A 295 8.15 -6.29 2.36
N GLU A 296 8.06 -5.05 1.89
CA GLU A 296 7.26 -4.63 0.75
C GLU A 296 8.21 -4.34 -0.44
N TYR A 297 7.83 -4.75 -1.65
CA TYR A 297 8.64 -4.48 -2.84
C TYR A 297 8.66 -2.99 -3.17
N PRO A 298 9.77 -2.47 -3.69
CA PRO A 298 9.84 -1.12 -4.23
C PRO A 298 8.84 -0.92 -5.38
N VAL A 299 8.32 0.30 -5.52
CA VAL A 299 7.61 0.73 -6.74
C VAL A 299 8.56 1.33 -7.77
N VAL A 300 9.76 1.68 -7.35
CA VAL A 300 10.81 2.26 -8.19
C VAL A 300 11.64 1.14 -8.78
N GLU A 301 11.75 1.14 -10.10
CA GLU A 301 12.54 0.16 -10.82
C GLU A 301 14.02 0.27 -10.48
N GLY A 302 14.68 -0.88 -10.30
CA GLY A 302 16.12 -0.96 -9.97
C GLY A 302 16.46 -0.68 -8.51
N ALA A 303 15.51 -0.31 -7.64
CA ALA A 303 15.78 -0.16 -6.21
C ALA A 303 16.06 -1.53 -5.57
N GLU A 304 17.00 -1.54 -4.62
CA GLU A 304 17.42 -2.76 -3.95
C GLU A 304 16.29 -3.38 -3.11
N ILE A 305 16.26 -4.71 -3.09
CA ILE A 305 15.33 -5.49 -2.27
C ILE A 305 16.08 -6.23 -1.16
N SER A 306 15.38 -6.48 -0.05
CA SER A 306 15.97 -7.22 1.07
C SER A 306 16.30 -8.68 0.70
N LYS A 307 17.22 -9.28 1.45
CA LYS A 307 17.53 -10.71 1.32
C LYS A 307 16.28 -11.58 1.48
N THR A 308 15.36 -11.18 2.36
CA THR A 308 14.09 -11.89 2.57
C THR A 308 13.22 -11.83 1.31
N LEU A 309 13.06 -10.68 0.68
CA LEU A 309 12.30 -10.57 -0.57
C LEU A 309 12.97 -11.32 -1.71
N ALA A 310 14.31 -11.22 -1.82
CA ALA A 310 15.08 -11.95 -2.81
C ALA A 310 14.94 -13.48 -2.66
N SER A 311 14.79 -13.99 -1.44
CA SER A 311 14.59 -15.43 -1.18
C SER A 311 13.25 -15.97 -1.70
N PHE A 312 12.27 -15.11 -2.01
CA PHE A 312 11.01 -15.51 -2.63
C PHE A 312 11.12 -15.74 -4.15
N GLY A 313 12.29 -15.43 -4.75
CA GLY A 313 12.49 -15.51 -6.19
C GLY A 313 11.91 -14.32 -6.96
N THR A 314 12.04 -14.39 -8.28
CA THR A 314 11.48 -13.39 -9.21
C THR A 314 10.09 -13.78 -9.67
N PHE A 315 9.31 -12.81 -10.10
CA PHE A 315 7.95 -13.05 -10.59
C PHE A 315 7.56 -12.03 -11.66
N LYS A 316 6.68 -12.47 -12.55
CA LYS A 316 5.94 -11.59 -13.46
C LYS A 316 4.74 -11.02 -12.72
N ALA A 317 4.70 -9.71 -12.53
CA ALA A 317 3.57 -9.02 -11.94
C ALA A 317 2.46 -8.83 -12.99
N ASP A 318 1.20 -8.84 -12.53
CA ASP A 318 0.08 -8.43 -13.34
C ASP A 318 0.24 -6.95 -13.77
N SER A 319 0.04 -6.68 -15.06
CA SER A 319 0.27 -5.38 -15.67
C SER A 319 -0.95 -4.45 -15.66
N ILE A 320 -2.09 -4.88 -15.11
CA ILE A 320 -3.29 -4.03 -15.05
C ILE A 320 -2.99 -2.73 -14.29
N ASN A 321 -3.61 -1.64 -14.72
CA ASN A 321 -3.55 -0.41 -13.93
C ASN A 321 -4.40 -0.55 -12.66
N LEU A 322 -3.79 -0.30 -11.50
CA LEU A 322 -4.42 -0.55 -10.20
C LEU A 322 -5.64 0.31 -9.88
N THR A 323 -5.95 1.34 -10.66
CA THR A 323 -7.21 2.09 -10.58
C THR A 323 -8.43 1.16 -10.66
N ILE A 324 -8.32 0.08 -11.46
CA ILE A 324 -9.41 -0.86 -11.67
C ILE A 324 -9.84 -1.59 -10.39
N LEU A 325 -8.93 -1.76 -9.44
CA LEU A 325 -9.22 -2.43 -8.16
C LEU A 325 -10.33 -1.70 -7.38
N GLY A 326 -10.36 -0.37 -7.47
CA GLY A 326 -11.44 0.43 -6.87
C GLY A 326 -12.70 0.50 -7.72
N VAL A 327 -12.54 0.51 -9.05
CA VAL A 327 -13.67 0.53 -9.99
C VAL A 327 -14.49 -0.75 -9.88
N ASN A 328 -13.83 -1.91 -9.88
CA ASN A 328 -14.47 -3.21 -9.78
C ASN A 328 -14.81 -3.65 -8.35
N ASN A 329 -14.37 -2.90 -7.30
CA ASN A 329 -14.61 -3.29 -5.91
C ASN A 329 -16.07 -3.55 -5.55
N PRO A 330 -17.06 -2.70 -5.92
CA PRO A 330 -18.46 -2.96 -5.59
C PRO A 330 -18.98 -4.27 -6.22
N THR A 331 -18.56 -4.57 -7.44
CA THR A 331 -18.92 -5.83 -8.14
C THR A 331 -18.24 -7.03 -7.47
N ALA A 332 -16.97 -6.91 -7.12
CA ALA A 332 -16.22 -7.95 -6.41
C ALA A 332 -16.85 -8.31 -5.06
N VAL A 333 -17.28 -7.33 -4.27
CA VAL A 333 -17.96 -7.58 -2.98
C VAL A 333 -19.26 -8.33 -3.18
N LYS A 334 -20.10 -7.92 -4.13
CA LYS A 334 -21.38 -8.61 -4.45
C LYS A 334 -21.15 -10.03 -4.96
N LEU A 335 -20.13 -10.23 -5.81
CA LEU A 335 -19.76 -11.53 -6.36
C LEU A 335 -19.30 -12.47 -5.24
N MET A 336 -18.42 -12.01 -4.34
CA MET A 336 -17.96 -12.81 -3.20
C MET A 336 -19.12 -13.24 -2.30
N ASP A 337 -20.08 -12.35 -2.05
CA ASP A 337 -21.29 -12.68 -1.27
C ASP A 337 -22.12 -13.77 -1.95
N ARG A 338 -22.41 -13.64 -3.26
CA ARG A 338 -23.14 -14.65 -4.05
C ARG A 338 -22.39 -16.00 -4.11
N ALA A 339 -21.07 -15.99 -4.10
CA ALA A 339 -20.25 -17.19 -4.04
C ALA A 339 -20.23 -17.86 -2.65
N GLY A 340 -20.81 -17.21 -1.62
CA GLY A 340 -20.79 -17.71 -0.25
C GLY A 340 -19.45 -17.48 0.49
N TRP A 341 -18.62 -16.61 -0.02
CA TRP A 341 -17.36 -16.24 0.63
C TRP A 341 -17.65 -15.24 1.75
N ARG A 342 -17.59 -15.68 3.00
CA ARG A 342 -17.97 -14.89 4.19
C ARG A 342 -16.79 -14.61 5.10
#